data_f8813336e45d3acd4ede5d8c548a5296
#
_entry.id   f8813336e45d3acd4ede5d8c548a5296
#
_cell.length_a   1.000
_cell.length_b   1.000
_cell.length_c   1.000
_cell.angle_alpha   90.00
_cell.angle_beta   90.00
_cell.angle_gamma   90.00
#
_symmetry.space_group_name_H-M   'P 1'
#
loop_
_entity.id
_entity.type
_entity.pdbx_description
1 polymer ?
#
loop_
_entity_poly.entity_id
_entity_poly.type
_entity_poly.pdbx_seq_one_letter_code
_entity_poly.pdbx_strand_id
1 'polypeptide(L)'
;MLQSLSRARIVRSARVLVVTVAAMSLAACGFNSVPTKQEAAKAKWADVQAAFQERANLVPNLAAVAKGAAEQEKAILTGVVEARAKATSVQVSANDLNDPAKMQQFSQAQEQFGQSLGRLLVSVERYPDLKSIVNYQMLQTQIEGQENRIRVAVRDYNGAVQDYNTEVRVFPTMIGAKLRGASPLVPYQAVTQGAEVAPSLEGKL
;
A
#
# COMPACT_ATOMS: atom_id res chain seq x y z
N MET A 1 -49.65 41.07 -29.41
CA MET A 1 -49.27 40.89 -28.00
C MET A 1 -49.10 39.39 -27.61
N LEU A 2 -49.90 38.46 -28.16
CA LEU A 2 -49.80 37.01 -27.84
C LEU A 2 -48.56 36.30 -28.38
N GLN A 3 -47.95 36.71 -29.49
CA GLN A 3 -46.76 36.09 -30.10
C GLN A 3 -45.47 36.39 -29.33
N SER A 4 -45.37 37.53 -28.61
CA SER A 4 -44.18 37.87 -27.79
C SER A 4 -44.13 37.03 -26.52
N LEU A 5 -45.26 36.66 -25.92
CA LEU A 5 -45.34 35.83 -24.72
C LEU A 5 -44.97 34.35 -25.00
N SER A 6 -45.31 33.85 -26.22
CA SER A 6 -44.91 32.49 -26.59
C SER A 6 -43.43 32.34 -26.84
N ARG A 7 -42.77 33.33 -27.48
CA ARG A 7 -41.31 33.33 -27.70
C ARG A 7 -40.55 33.42 -26.37
N ALA A 8 -40.99 34.22 -25.40
CA ALA A 8 -40.36 34.31 -24.10
C ALA A 8 -40.44 33.00 -23.28
N ARG A 9 -41.56 32.26 -23.40
CA ARG A 9 -41.70 30.90 -22.79
C ARG A 9 -40.78 29.88 -23.43
N ILE A 10 -40.70 29.84 -24.76
CA ILE A 10 -39.81 28.92 -25.50
C ILE A 10 -38.35 29.17 -25.16
N VAL A 11 -37.92 30.44 -25.08
CA VAL A 11 -36.53 30.79 -24.70
C VAL A 11 -36.22 30.42 -23.25
N ARG A 12 -37.18 30.55 -22.32
CA ARG A 12 -37.00 30.13 -20.93
C ARG A 12 -36.90 28.60 -20.81
N SER A 13 -37.77 27.85 -21.48
CA SER A 13 -37.71 26.38 -21.48
C SER A 13 -36.43 25.84 -22.13
N ALA A 14 -35.97 26.45 -23.22
CA ALA A 14 -34.71 26.11 -23.85
C ALA A 14 -33.50 26.35 -22.92
N ARG A 15 -33.47 27.48 -22.20
CA ARG A 15 -32.42 27.76 -21.22
C ARG A 15 -32.43 26.77 -20.06
N VAL A 16 -33.60 26.43 -19.53
CA VAL A 16 -33.73 25.43 -18.46
C VAL A 16 -33.27 24.06 -18.96
N LEU A 17 -33.65 23.66 -20.19
CA LEU A 17 -33.19 22.41 -20.78
C LEU A 17 -31.66 22.35 -20.92
N VAL A 18 -31.02 23.42 -21.43
CA VAL A 18 -29.58 23.50 -21.59
C VAL A 18 -28.87 23.41 -20.24
N VAL A 19 -29.36 24.11 -19.21
CA VAL A 19 -28.78 24.04 -17.85
C VAL A 19 -28.94 22.64 -17.26
N THR A 20 -30.09 21.99 -17.46
CA THR A 20 -30.32 20.64 -16.98
C THR A 20 -29.43 19.61 -17.67
N VAL A 21 -29.24 19.71 -18.99
CA VAL A 21 -28.34 18.83 -19.76
C VAL A 21 -26.89 19.08 -19.35
N ALA A 22 -26.48 20.33 -19.17
CA ALA A 22 -25.13 20.66 -18.67
C ALA A 22 -24.88 20.12 -17.24
N ALA A 23 -25.87 20.20 -16.35
CA ALA A 23 -25.77 19.64 -15.01
C ALA A 23 -25.71 18.11 -15.03
N MET A 24 -26.47 17.44 -15.88
CA MET A 24 -26.41 15.98 -16.06
C MET A 24 -25.07 15.52 -16.64
N SER A 25 -24.49 16.23 -17.61
CA SER A 25 -23.19 15.86 -18.18
C SER A 25 -22.04 16.04 -17.18
N LEU A 26 -22.07 17.02 -16.31
CA LEU A 26 -21.12 17.21 -15.22
C LEU A 26 -21.22 16.07 -14.17
N ALA A 27 -22.43 15.60 -13.87
CA ALA A 27 -22.65 14.48 -12.96
C ALA A 27 -22.17 13.14 -13.55
N ALA A 28 -22.29 12.95 -14.86
CA ALA A 28 -21.88 11.71 -15.52
C ALA A 28 -20.37 11.49 -15.53
N CYS A 29 -19.55 12.54 -15.66
CA CYS A 29 -18.09 12.45 -15.61
C CYS A 29 -17.58 11.93 -14.26
N GLY A 30 -18.17 12.36 -13.14
CA GLY A 30 -17.77 11.92 -11.80
C GLY A 30 -18.24 10.52 -11.42
N PHE A 31 -19.27 10.00 -12.11
CA PHE A 31 -19.87 8.72 -11.73
C PHE A 31 -18.99 7.51 -12.05
N ASN A 32 -18.13 7.60 -13.06
CA ASN A 32 -17.21 6.52 -13.44
C ASN A 32 -15.79 6.68 -12.90
N SER A 33 -15.35 7.89 -12.52
CA SER A 33 -13.99 8.12 -12.03
C SER A 33 -13.74 7.44 -10.68
N VAL A 34 -14.71 7.48 -9.77
CA VAL A 34 -14.61 6.85 -8.44
C VAL A 34 -14.33 5.35 -8.52
N PRO A 35 -15.13 4.51 -9.21
CA PRO A 35 -14.83 3.09 -9.34
C PRO A 35 -13.52 2.84 -10.09
N THR A 36 -13.18 3.62 -11.10
CA THR A 36 -11.91 3.49 -11.82
C THR A 36 -10.70 3.69 -10.89
N LYS A 37 -10.73 4.73 -10.05
CA LYS A 37 -9.67 5.00 -9.07
C LYS A 37 -9.65 3.94 -7.96
N GLN A 38 -10.81 3.41 -7.56
CA GLN A 38 -10.89 2.32 -6.60
C GLN A 38 -10.22 1.05 -7.12
N GLU A 39 -10.51 0.66 -8.34
CA GLU A 39 -9.88 -0.52 -8.96
C GLU A 39 -8.39 -0.32 -9.18
N ALA A 40 -7.93 0.89 -9.51
CA ALA A 40 -6.51 1.22 -9.58
C ALA A 40 -5.82 1.04 -8.21
N ALA A 41 -6.44 1.49 -7.11
CA ALA A 41 -5.91 1.29 -5.77
C ALA A 41 -5.86 -0.20 -5.38
N LYS A 42 -6.90 -0.98 -5.72
CA LYS A 42 -6.91 -2.44 -5.49
C LYS A 42 -5.81 -3.16 -6.28
N ALA A 43 -5.59 -2.77 -7.53
CA ALA A 43 -4.50 -3.32 -8.34
C ALA A 43 -3.13 -3.03 -7.71
N LYS A 44 -2.90 -1.79 -7.24
CA LYS A 44 -1.68 -1.43 -6.54
C LYS A 44 -1.51 -2.14 -5.20
N TRP A 45 -2.61 -2.44 -4.51
CA TRP A 45 -2.56 -3.29 -3.32
C TRP A 45 -2.11 -4.72 -3.63
N ALA A 46 -2.55 -5.29 -4.74
CA ALA A 46 -2.07 -6.61 -5.18
C ALA A 46 -0.55 -6.61 -5.44
N ASP A 47 0.00 -5.51 -6.02
CA ASP A 47 1.45 -5.34 -6.20
C ASP A 47 2.18 -5.33 -4.82
N VAL A 48 1.61 -4.66 -3.80
CA VAL A 48 2.13 -4.65 -2.43
C VAL A 48 2.15 -6.06 -1.84
N GLN A 49 1.02 -6.78 -1.94
CA GLN A 49 0.94 -8.15 -1.43
C GLN A 49 1.93 -9.10 -2.12
N ALA A 50 2.08 -8.99 -3.44
CA ALA A 50 3.05 -9.76 -4.20
C ALA A 50 4.49 -9.50 -3.73
N ALA A 51 4.87 -8.23 -3.53
CA ALA A 51 6.19 -7.85 -3.05
C ALA A 51 6.49 -8.41 -1.64
N PHE A 52 5.53 -8.35 -0.71
CA PHE A 52 5.68 -8.96 0.62
C PHE A 52 5.74 -10.50 0.56
N GLN A 53 4.97 -11.12 -0.33
CA GLN A 53 5.03 -12.57 -0.52
C GLN A 53 6.37 -13.02 -1.10
N GLU A 54 6.94 -12.29 -2.08
CA GLU A 54 8.26 -12.56 -2.62
C GLU A 54 9.34 -12.49 -1.52
N ARG A 55 9.28 -11.48 -0.62
CA ARG A 55 10.15 -11.42 0.54
C ARG A 55 10.01 -12.65 1.44
N ALA A 56 8.78 -13.08 1.71
CA ALA A 56 8.53 -14.27 2.53
C ALA A 56 9.07 -15.56 1.89
N ASN A 57 9.12 -15.64 0.57
CA ASN A 57 9.62 -16.78 -0.18
C ASN A 57 11.16 -16.90 -0.14
N LEU A 58 11.89 -15.87 0.31
CA LEU A 58 13.34 -15.97 0.50
C LEU A 58 13.74 -16.75 1.76
N VAL A 59 12.85 -16.87 2.76
CA VAL A 59 13.17 -17.48 4.06
C VAL A 59 13.58 -18.96 3.97
N PRO A 60 12.96 -19.83 3.15
CA PRO A 60 13.42 -21.20 2.99
C PRO A 60 14.89 -21.30 2.53
N ASN A 61 15.32 -20.39 1.65
CA ASN A 61 16.70 -20.34 1.19
C ASN A 61 17.65 -19.90 2.31
N LEU A 62 17.25 -18.94 3.14
CA LEU A 62 17.96 -18.52 4.36
C LEU A 62 18.14 -19.68 5.33
N ALA A 63 17.08 -20.41 5.61
CA ALA A 63 17.11 -21.55 6.51
C ALA A 63 18.06 -22.69 6.01
N ALA A 64 18.18 -22.84 4.69
CA ALA A 64 19.11 -23.82 4.12
C ALA A 64 20.58 -23.41 4.29
N VAL A 65 20.89 -22.11 4.12
CA VAL A 65 22.25 -21.55 4.32
C VAL A 65 22.67 -21.64 5.79
N ALA A 66 21.73 -21.43 6.70
CA ALA A 66 21.99 -21.38 8.13
C ALA A 66 22.01 -22.73 8.84
N LYS A 67 21.78 -23.86 8.16
CA LYS A 67 21.87 -25.21 8.75
C LYS A 67 23.27 -25.57 9.28
N GLY A 68 24.32 -24.83 8.90
CA GLY A 68 25.68 -24.97 9.44
C GLY A 68 25.98 -24.07 10.65
N ALA A 69 25.01 -23.30 11.10
CA ALA A 69 25.16 -22.32 12.16
C ALA A 69 25.10 -22.96 13.56
N ALA A 70 25.77 -22.32 14.55
CA ALA A 70 25.80 -22.79 15.94
C ALA A 70 24.45 -22.66 16.64
N GLU A 71 24.31 -23.26 17.86
CA GLU A 71 23.05 -23.30 18.64
C GLU A 71 22.42 -21.92 18.90
N GLN A 72 23.23 -20.86 19.12
CA GLN A 72 22.74 -19.50 19.34
C GLN A 72 22.03 -18.90 18.13
N GLU A 73 22.35 -19.34 16.93
CA GLU A 73 21.78 -18.90 15.68
C GLU A 73 20.46 -19.62 15.35
N LYS A 74 20.24 -20.81 15.90
CA LYS A 74 18.97 -21.51 15.79
C LYS A 74 17.82 -20.71 16.36
N ALA A 75 18.03 -19.98 17.46
CA ALA A 75 17.01 -19.11 18.05
C ALA A 75 16.63 -17.96 17.12
N ILE A 76 17.63 -17.35 16.45
CA ILE A 76 17.41 -16.25 15.50
C ILE A 76 16.64 -16.80 14.26
N LEU A 77 17.04 -17.97 13.76
CA LEU A 77 16.36 -18.61 12.62
C LEU A 77 14.92 -18.99 12.95
N THR A 78 14.68 -19.56 14.12
CA THR A 78 13.33 -19.87 14.61
C THR A 78 12.49 -18.59 14.67
N GLY A 79 13.03 -17.49 15.20
CA GLY A 79 12.37 -16.20 15.23
C GLY A 79 12.02 -15.64 13.84
N VAL A 80 12.86 -15.88 12.83
CA VAL A 80 12.55 -15.50 11.43
C VAL A 80 11.41 -16.35 10.87
N VAL A 81 11.43 -17.66 11.12
CA VAL A 81 10.38 -18.58 10.64
C VAL A 81 9.03 -18.26 11.28
N GLU A 82 9.00 -17.99 12.59
CA GLU A 82 7.79 -17.59 13.31
C GLU A 82 7.27 -16.24 12.84
N ALA A 83 8.14 -15.25 12.68
CA ALA A 83 7.77 -13.92 12.18
C ALA A 83 7.23 -14.00 10.73
N ARG A 84 7.83 -14.85 9.88
CA ARG A 84 7.30 -15.15 8.55
C ARG A 84 5.90 -15.75 8.61
N ALA A 85 5.71 -16.79 9.44
CA ALA A 85 4.41 -17.44 9.59
C ALA A 85 3.33 -16.43 10.02
N LYS A 86 3.65 -15.55 10.98
CA LYS A 86 2.77 -14.48 11.42
C LYS A 86 2.49 -13.48 10.30
N ALA A 87 3.51 -13.02 9.58
CA ALA A 87 3.36 -12.04 8.49
C ALA A 87 2.53 -12.58 7.33
N THR A 88 2.64 -13.87 7.02
CA THR A 88 1.86 -14.51 5.94
C THR A 88 0.45 -14.92 6.36
N SER A 89 0.17 -15.04 7.66
CA SER A 89 -1.18 -15.33 8.17
C SER A 89 -2.10 -14.11 8.19
N VAL A 90 -1.53 -12.90 8.32
CA VAL A 90 -2.31 -11.66 8.30
C VAL A 90 -2.51 -11.22 6.86
N GLN A 91 -3.78 -11.28 6.41
CA GLN A 91 -4.15 -10.89 5.07
C GLN A 91 -5.13 -9.71 5.10
N VAL A 92 -4.94 -8.76 4.19
CA VAL A 92 -5.86 -7.65 3.94
C VAL A 92 -6.39 -7.81 2.54
N SER A 93 -7.66 -8.24 2.41
CA SER A 93 -8.28 -8.38 1.10
C SER A 93 -8.58 -7.02 0.46
N ALA A 94 -8.86 -7.02 -0.85
CA ALA A 94 -9.25 -5.80 -1.57
C ALA A 94 -10.54 -5.15 -1.00
N ASN A 95 -11.35 -5.89 -0.25
CA ASN A 95 -12.56 -5.36 0.40
C ASN A 95 -12.29 -4.79 1.80
N ASP A 96 -11.11 -5.06 2.37
CA ASP A 96 -10.72 -4.62 3.70
C ASP A 96 -9.84 -3.34 3.67
N LEU A 97 -9.62 -2.76 2.48
CA LEU A 97 -8.74 -1.59 2.32
C LEU A 97 -9.24 -0.32 3.01
N ASN A 98 -10.48 -0.30 3.46
CA ASN A 98 -11.08 0.78 4.27
C ASN A 98 -11.05 0.49 5.78
N ASP A 99 -10.47 -0.64 6.22
CA ASP A 99 -10.36 -1.02 7.63
C ASP A 99 -8.97 -0.67 8.18
N PRO A 100 -8.85 0.39 9.02
CA PRO A 100 -7.56 0.81 9.57
C PRO A 100 -6.97 -0.21 10.54
N ALA A 101 -7.78 -0.99 11.25
CA ALA A 101 -7.28 -1.99 12.19
C ALA A 101 -6.61 -3.15 11.47
N LYS A 102 -7.22 -3.65 10.38
CA LYS A 102 -6.62 -4.70 9.54
C LYS A 102 -5.33 -4.22 8.87
N MET A 103 -5.33 -2.99 8.32
CA MET A 103 -4.13 -2.42 7.71
C MET A 103 -3.00 -2.27 8.74
N GLN A 104 -3.30 -1.83 9.96
CA GLN A 104 -2.33 -1.73 11.03
C GLN A 104 -1.79 -3.09 11.46
N GLN A 105 -2.64 -4.10 11.62
CA GLN A 105 -2.19 -5.47 11.94
C GLN A 105 -1.26 -6.02 10.86
N PHE A 106 -1.60 -5.82 9.59
CA PHE A 106 -0.76 -6.22 8.48
C PHE A 106 0.60 -5.51 8.53
N SER A 107 0.62 -4.18 8.67
CA SER A 107 1.87 -3.42 8.71
C SER A 107 2.75 -3.81 9.89
N GLN A 108 2.18 -4.04 11.08
CA GLN A 108 2.92 -4.52 12.26
C GLN A 108 3.53 -5.91 12.04
N ALA A 109 2.79 -6.84 11.45
CA ALA A 109 3.29 -8.18 11.17
C ALA A 109 4.43 -8.15 10.15
N GLN A 110 4.31 -7.33 9.10
CA GLN A 110 5.34 -7.16 8.08
C GLN A 110 6.59 -6.47 8.62
N GLU A 111 6.44 -5.50 9.51
CA GLU A 111 7.53 -4.83 10.21
C GLU A 111 8.31 -5.79 11.11
N GLN A 112 7.62 -6.57 11.96
CA GLN A 112 8.24 -7.59 12.82
C GLN A 112 9.04 -8.61 12.00
N PHE A 113 8.52 -8.98 10.84
CA PHE A 113 9.23 -9.87 9.93
C PHE A 113 10.48 -9.20 9.34
N GLY A 114 10.40 -7.95 8.88
CA GLY A 114 11.55 -7.18 8.41
C GLY A 114 12.65 -7.06 9.46
N GLN A 115 12.28 -6.73 10.72
CA GLN A 115 13.22 -6.65 11.84
C GLN A 115 13.88 -7.99 12.16
N SER A 116 13.16 -9.11 12.04
CA SER A 116 13.73 -10.44 12.27
C SER A 116 14.73 -10.82 11.19
N LEU A 117 14.47 -10.46 9.92
CA LEU A 117 15.43 -10.61 8.82
C LEU A 117 16.69 -9.75 9.03
N GLY A 118 16.52 -8.49 9.45
CA GLY A 118 17.65 -7.60 9.75
C GLY A 118 18.54 -8.17 10.86
N ARG A 119 17.95 -8.69 11.94
CA ARG A 119 18.71 -9.36 13.02
C ARG A 119 19.49 -10.57 12.53
N LEU A 120 18.89 -11.37 11.65
CA LEU A 120 19.57 -12.50 11.04
C LEU A 120 20.78 -12.05 10.22
N LEU A 121 20.65 -11.02 9.37
CA LEU A 121 21.75 -10.50 8.56
C LEU A 121 22.91 -9.99 9.44
N VAL A 122 22.62 -9.23 10.50
CA VAL A 122 23.62 -8.75 11.46
C VAL A 122 24.30 -9.90 12.19
N SER A 123 23.59 -10.97 12.52
CA SER A 123 24.17 -12.16 13.17
C SER A 123 25.20 -12.83 12.27
N VAL A 124 24.89 -13.02 10.99
CA VAL A 124 25.80 -13.65 10.02
C VAL A 124 27.06 -12.81 9.77
N GLU A 125 26.98 -11.47 9.88
CA GLU A 125 28.16 -10.59 9.76
C GLU A 125 29.23 -10.85 10.84
N ARG A 126 28.84 -11.41 11.99
CA ARG A 126 29.76 -11.76 13.08
C ARG A 126 30.55 -13.05 12.83
N TYR A 127 30.14 -13.83 11.84
CA TYR A 127 30.74 -15.13 11.53
C TYR A 127 31.37 -15.11 10.13
N PRO A 128 32.69 -14.82 10.04
CA PRO A 128 33.37 -14.63 8.75
C PRO A 128 33.33 -15.89 7.85
N ASP A 129 33.26 -17.09 8.44
CA ASP A 129 33.18 -18.34 7.72
C ASP A 129 31.84 -18.50 6.96
N LEU A 130 30.75 -18.00 7.53
CA LEU A 130 29.44 -17.95 6.87
C LEU A 130 29.39 -16.85 5.79
N LYS A 131 30.11 -15.75 5.97
CA LYS A 131 30.19 -14.64 5.01
C LYS A 131 30.88 -15.04 3.71
N SER A 132 31.78 -16.02 3.75
CA SER A 132 32.51 -16.55 2.57
C SER A 132 31.67 -17.45 1.69
N ILE A 133 30.49 -17.89 2.13
CA ILE A 133 29.58 -18.70 1.34
C ILE A 133 28.92 -17.79 0.29
N VAL A 134 29.25 -18.03 -0.98
CA VAL A 134 28.75 -17.25 -2.14
C VAL A 134 27.22 -17.05 -2.11
N ASN A 135 26.49 -18.03 -1.59
CA ASN A 135 25.03 -17.98 -1.45
C ASN A 135 24.54 -16.90 -0.47
N TYR A 136 25.34 -16.50 0.54
CA TYR A 136 24.93 -15.48 1.50
C TYR A 136 24.91 -14.08 0.89
N GLN A 137 25.94 -13.69 0.15
CA GLN A 137 26.00 -12.38 -0.51
C GLN A 137 24.87 -12.22 -1.54
N MET A 138 24.59 -13.30 -2.29
CA MET A 138 23.49 -13.30 -3.23
C MET A 138 22.15 -13.12 -2.52
N LEU A 139 21.97 -13.75 -1.36
CA LEU A 139 20.74 -13.67 -0.57
C LEU A 139 20.55 -12.27 0.05
N GLN A 140 21.63 -11.67 0.59
CA GLN A 140 21.61 -10.28 1.08
C GLN A 140 21.17 -9.33 -0.03
N THR A 141 21.76 -9.45 -1.22
CA THR A 141 21.38 -8.64 -2.40
C THR A 141 19.91 -8.85 -2.78
N GLN A 142 19.41 -10.09 -2.68
CA GLN A 142 18.00 -10.37 -2.94
C GLN A 142 17.08 -9.72 -1.90
N ILE A 143 17.43 -9.77 -0.61
CA ILE A 143 16.64 -9.11 0.44
C ILE A 143 16.62 -7.60 0.23
N GLU A 144 17.77 -6.97 -0.01
CA GLU A 144 17.85 -5.52 -0.29
C GLU A 144 17.03 -5.14 -1.54
N GLY A 145 17.08 -5.96 -2.58
CA GLY A 145 16.27 -5.80 -3.78
C GLY A 145 14.77 -5.88 -3.49
N GLN A 146 14.35 -6.81 -2.63
CA GLN A 146 12.93 -6.95 -2.23
C GLN A 146 12.47 -5.78 -1.36
N GLU A 147 13.30 -5.28 -0.43
CA GLU A 147 12.96 -4.09 0.37
C GLU A 147 12.74 -2.86 -0.53
N ASN A 148 13.53 -2.72 -1.60
CA ASN A 148 13.32 -1.66 -2.57
C ASN A 148 12.00 -1.82 -3.35
N ARG A 149 11.68 -3.06 -3.78
CA ARG A 149 10.40 -3.36 -4.47
C ARG A 149 9.20 -3.08 -3.58
N ILE A 150 9.25 -3.49 -2.30
CA ILE A 150 8.21 -3.22 -1.31
C ILE A 150 8.01 -1.70 -1.18
N ARG A 151 9.09 -0.93 -1.04
CA ARG A 151 9.03 0.52 -0.91
C ARG A 151 8.38 1.18 -2.13
N VAL A 152 8.71 0.73 -3.34
CA VAL A 152 8.10 1.22 -4.57
C VAL A 152 6.62 0.85 -4.62
N ALA A 153 6.25 -0.41 -4.36
CA ALA A 153 4.86 -0.87 -4.39
C ALA A 153 3.99 -0.12 -3.36
N VAL A 154 4.49 0.08 -2.14
CA VAL A 154 3.81 0.85 -1.09
C VAL A 154 3.61 2.31 -1.50
N ARG A 155 4.63 2.95 -2.05
CA ARG A 155 4.50 4.32 -2.56
C ARG A 155 3.44 4.44 -3.64
N ASP A 156 3.44 3.50 -4.59
CA ASP A 156 2.49 3.50 -5.70
C ASP A 156 1.05 3.24 -5.21
N TYR A 157 0.88 2.33 -4.24
CA TYR A 157 -0.41 2.10 -3.57
C TYR A 157 -0.88 3.37 -2.84
N ASN A 158 -0.03 4.00 -2.05
CA ASN A 158 -0.40 5.22 -1.32
C ASN A 158 -0.77 6.36 -2.27
N GLY A 159 -0.10 6.49 -3.41
CA GLY A 159 -0.47 7.42 -4.46
C GLY A 159 -1.86 7.14 -5.04
N ALA A 160 -2.17 5.87 -5.33
CA ALA A 160 -3.48 5.47 -5.83
C ALA A 160 -4.59 5.68 -4.78
N VAL A 161 -4.30 5.42 -3.50
CA VAL A 161 -5.20 5.72 -2.37
C VAL A 161 -5.47 7.22 -2.25
N GLN A 162 -4.43 8.06 -2.38
CA GLN A 162 -4.59 9.51 -2.36
C GLN A 162 -5.49 10.00 -3.49
N ASP A 163 -5.25 9.51 -4.71
CA ASP A 163 -6.07 9.82 -5.88
C ASP A 163 -7.54 9.44 -5.66
N TYR A 164 -7.80 8.20 -5.21
CA TYR A 164 -9.15 7.72 -4.92
C TYR A 164 -9.82 8.54 -3.81
N ASN A 165 -9.13 8.77 -2.70
CA ASN A 165 -9.67 9.53 -1.57
C ASN A 165 -9.96 10.98 -1.95
N THR A 166 -9.22 11.56 -2.89
CA THR A 166 -9.51 12.88 -3.46
C THR A 166 -10.82 12.86 -4.23
N GLU A 167 -11.01 11.89 -5.13
CA GLU A 167 -12.24 11.73 -5.90
C GLU A 167 -13.49 11.58 -5.01
N VAL A 168 -13.38 10.83 -3.93
CA VAL A 168 -14.48 10.61 -2.97
C VAL A 168 -14.87 11.90 -2.23
N ARG A 169 -13.97 12.87 -2.10
CA ARG A 169 -14.15 14.07 -1.26
C ARG A 169 -14.41 15.34 -2.05
N VAL A 170 -13.98 15.45 -3.31
CA VAL A 170 -14.11 16.68 -4.09
C VAL A 170 -15.43 16.74 -4.84
N PHE A 171 -15.96 17.97 -5.01
CA PHE A 171 -17.11 18.21 -5.86
C PHE A 171 -16.67 18.29 -7.33
N PRO A 172 -17.45 17.73 -8.29
CA PRO A 172 -18.77 17.14 -8.17
C PRO A 172 -18.77 15.63 -7.88
N THR A 173 -17.62 14.93 -7.94
CA THR A 173 -17.46 13.47 -7.85
C THR A 173 -17.94 12.89 -6.52
N MET A 174 -17.84 13.66 -5.43
CA MET A 174 -18.33 13.25 -4.10
C MET A 174 -19.82 12.88 -4.08
N ILE A 175 -20.63 13.43 -4.97
CA ILE A 175 -22.07 13.09 -5.06
C ILE A 175 -22.22 11.67 -5.54
N GLY A 176 -21.52 11.28 -6.61
CA GLY A 176 -21.50 9.91 -7.13
C GLY A 176 -20.91 8.92 -6.13
N ALA A 177 -19.86 9.32 -5.39
CA ALA A 177 -19.26 8.53 -4.32
C ALA A 177 -20.26 8.24 -3.20
N LYS A 178 -20.98 9.23 -2.70
CA LYS A 178 -22.02 9.06 -1.66
C LYS A 178 -23.16 8.15 -2.11
N LEU A 179 -23.65 8.30 -3.34
CA LEU A 179 -24.69 7.45 -3.89
C LEU A 179 -24.29 5.98 -3.99
N ARG A 180 -22.98 5.71 -4.15
CA ARG A 180 -22.40 4.35 -4.21
C ARG A 180 -21.98 3.81 -2.85
N GLY A 181 -22.08 4.59 -1.77
CA GLY A 181 -21.58 4.20 -0.45
C GLY A 181 -20.05 4.08 -0.41
N ALA A 182 -19.33 4.81 -1.27
CA ALA A 182 -17.88 4.77 -1.34
C ALA A 182 -17.26 5.37 -0.08
N SER A 183 -16.37 4.60 0.56
CA SER A 183 -15.62 5.00 1.76
C SER A 183 -14.15 5.26 1.40
N PRO A 184 -13.47 6.18 2.08
CA PRO A 184 -12.04 6.38 1.92
C PRO A 184 -11.25 5.10 2.19
N LEU A 185 -10.20 4.87 1.42
CA LEU A 185 -9.24 3.80 1.63
C LEU A 185 -8.13 4.24 2.59
N VAL A 186 -7.55 3.28 3.30
CA VAL A 186 -6.48 3.50 4.28
C VAL A 186 -5.12 3.36 3.59
N PRO A 187 -4.24 4.37 3.66
CA PRO A 187 -2.89 4.24 3.16
C PRO A 187 -2.08 3.26 4.03
N TYR A 188 -1.12 2.58 3.41
CA TYR A 188 -0.14 1.80 4.16
C TYR A 188 0.81 2.73 4.91
N GLN A 189 1.00 2.47 6.20
CA GLN A 189 1.96 3.19 7.04
C GLN A 189 2.93 2.19 7.67
N ALA A 190 4.23 2.45 7.54
CA ALA A 190 5.22 1.73 8.31
C ALA A 190 5.07 2.10 9.80
N VAL A 191 5.11 1.10 10.67
CA VAL A 191 4.85 1.29 12.12
C VAL A 191 6.12 1.69 12.87
N THR A 192 7.25 1.85 12.19
CA THR A 192 8.54 2.19 12.81
C THR A 192 8.42 3.50 13.58
N GLN A 193 8.32 3.40 14.90
CA GLN A 193 8.38 4.56 15.79
C GLN A 193 9.73 5.26 15.56
N GLY A 194 9.68 6.52 15.16
CA GLY A 194 10.86 7.34 14.92
C GLY A 194 11.30 7.52 13.46
N ALA A 195 10.62 6.90 12.49
CA ALA A 195 10.87 7.15 11.05
C ALA A 195 10.51 8.59 10.63
N GLU A 196 9.76 9.30 11.45
CA GLU A 196 9.39 10.72 11.25
C GLU A 196 10.44 11.70 11.75
N VAL A 197 11.39 11.22 12.58
CA VAL A 197 12.48 12.05 13.09
C VAL A 197 13.70 11.78 12.23
N ALA A 198 14.01 12.69 11.31
CA ALA A 198 15.32 12.66 10.64
C ALA A 198 16.42 12.59 11.71
N PRO A 199 17.40 11.68 11.59
CA PRO A 199 18.49 11.61 12.55
C PRO A 199 19.18 12.97 12.61
N SER A 200 19.08 13.64 13.77
CA SER A 200 19.80 14.89 13.99
C SER A 200 21.30 14.55 14.00
N LEU A 201 22.03 15.14 13.08
CA LEU A 201 23.49 15.09 13.05
C LEU A 201 24.15 16.01 14.12
N GLU A 202 23.35 16.53 15.04
CA GLU A 202 23.85 17.32 16.17
C GLU A 202 24.47 16.39 17.23
N GLY A 203 25.77 16.31 17.24
CA GLY A 203 26.52 15.72 18.37
C GLY A 203 27.70 14.82 18.06
N LYS A 204 28.27 14.88 16.85
CA LYS A 204 29.59 14.27 16.59
C LYS A 204 30.45 15.17 15.73
N LEU A 205 30.98 16.21 16.37
CA LEU A 205 32.21 16.91 16.01
C LEU A 205 33.12 16.90 17.24
#